data_c39881587dfd38d76be32edb6368f763
#
_entry.id   c39881587dfd38d76be32edb6368f763
#
_cell.length_a   1.000
_cell.length_b   1.000
_cell.length_c   1.000
_cell.angle_alpha   90.00
_cell.angle_beta   90.00
_cell.angle_gamma   90.00
#
_symmetry.space_group_name_H-M   'P 1'
#
loop_
_entity.id
_entity.type
_entity.pdbx_description
1 polymer ?
#
loop_
_entity_poly.entity_id
_entity_poly.type
_entity_poly.pdbx_seq_one_letter_code
_entity_poly.pdbx_strand_id
1 'polypeptide(L)'
;VRIEEAGDEAIIRTALEKAGLQNDKMKFFVAPGNGFWFRDCGPICFYYGDDDKIGMLDFLYDPRRPCDDLLPSVLHWKFGIPNYLVDLAWEGGNCLVDGIGGLVTSTATYKHNTDTIGSMYWDGVDPATIKYKKKESLSPSDVKYVLSNLLGQRQTTIVPTLNYDGGTGHIDLYLDATDENSFYMAQMPEANEGWSDYDIAVGNSAILFNKRNFFGRKYYDNGALPFPAKDDGSGWDTEEEYGEVARTYANHLICNDHIMQPCFSPVGADGMPTAAWDRKNIEKMQKLYPGYTFYCIDMRTFDGSGGSIHCITKQIPADNPVRIIHKNIYGDVNPVIPDAEKQYIPFSAIITNKSGIKEPKLYYSLDGKQWNDVSLT
;
A
#
# COMPACT_ATOMS: atom_id res chain seq x y z
N VAL A 1 4.72 1.62 -18.54
CA VAL A 1 3.46 2.40 -18.56
C VAL A 1 2.52 1.77 -19.58
N ARG A 2 1.27 1.48 -19.17
CA ARG A 2 0.20 1.12 -20.11
C ARG A 2 -0.27 2.37 -20.84
N ILE A 3 -0.51 2.24 -22.13
CA ILE A 3 -1.15 3.24 -22.97
C ILE A 3 -2.28 2.56 -23.77
N GLU A 4 -3.28 3.30 -24.21
CA GLU A 4 -4.40 2.73 -24.95
C GLU A 4 -4.10 2.68 -26.45
N GLU A 5 -3.40 3.68 -26.97
CA GLU A 5 -3.00 3.76 -28.36
C GLU A 5 -1.48 4.02 -28.52
N ALA A 6 -0.91 3.54 -29.61
CA ALA A 6 0.53 3.71 -29.85
C ALA A 6 0.96 5.21 -29.95
N GLY A 7 0.04 6.10 -30.30
CA GLY A 7 0.29 7.54 -30.38
C GLY A 7 0.48 8.22 -29.01
N ASP A 8 -0.05 7.65 -27.94
CA ASP A 8 -0.01 8.21 -26.59
C ASP A 8 1.41 8.28 -26.05
N GLU A 9 2.29 7.37 -26.45
CA GLU A 9 3.71 7.40 -26.07
C GLU A 9 4.37 8.71 -26.45
N ALA A 10 4.15 9.20 -27.67
CA ALA A 10 4.72 10.44 -28.14
C ALA A 10 4.21 11.66 -27.37
N ILE A 11 2.92 11.65 -27.00
CA ILE A 11 2.28 12.70 -26.20
C ILE A 11 2.91 12.75 -24.81
N ILE A 12 3.03 11.59 -24.16
CA ILE A 12 3.61 11.48 -22.81
C ILE A 12 5.07 11.90 -22.81
N ARG A 13 5.88 11.40 -23.77
CA ARG A 13 7.29 11.78 -23.88
C ARG A 13 7.46 13.28 -24.08
N THR A 14 6.65 13.88 -24.95
CA THR A 14 6.68 15.35 -25.17
C THR A 14 6.32 16.12 -23.89
N ALA A 15 5.37 15.65 -23.12
CA ALA A 15 5.01 16.29 -21.84
C ALA A 15 6.16 16.19 -20.82
N LEU A 16 6.82 15.03 -20.72
CA LEU A 16 7.98 14.82 -19.86
C LEU A 16 9.16 15.70 -20.25
N GLU A 17 9.46 15.80 -21.54
CA GLU A 17 10.52 16.67 -22.07
C GLU A 17 10.25 18.14 -21.73
N LYS A 18 9.01 18.62 -21.92
CA LYS A 18 8.61 19.97 -21.53
C LYS A 18 8.76 20.23 -20.03
N ALA A 19 8.58 19.21 -19.21
CA ALA A 19 8.80 19.28 -17.78
C ALA A 19 10.28 19.13 -17.37
N GLY A 20 11.21 18.98 -18.34
CA GLY A 20 12.63 18.74 -18.07
C GLY A 20 12.95 17.33 -17.55
N LEU A 21 12.01 16.40 -17.70
CA LEU A 21 12.15 15.01 -17.25
C LEU A 21 12.58 14.15 -18.43
N GLN A 22 13.84 13.77 -18.48
CA GLN A 22 14.31 12.78 -19.45
C GLN A 22 14.10 11.38 -18.90
N ASN A 23 13.55 10.46 -19.76
CA ASN A 23 13.29 9.13 -19.30
C ASN A 23 13.44 8.04 -20.37
N ASP A 24 14.67 7.69 -20.66
CA ASP A 24 15.08 6.57 -21.51
C ASP A 24 14.73 5.19 -20.89
N LYS A 25 14.55 5.13 -19.57
CA LYS A 25 14.15 3.90 -18.84
C LYS A 25 12.65 3.63 -18.90
N MET A 26 11.85 4.62 -19.27
CA MET A 26 10.40 4.45 -19.37
C MET A 26 10.05 3.61 -20.60
N LYS A 27 9.35 2.50 -20.37
CA LYS A 27 8.84 1.61 -21.41
C LYS A 27 7.33 1.67 -21.46
N PHE A 28 6.79 1.67 -22.66
CA PHE A 28 5.36 1.69 -22.89
C PHE A 28 4.90 0.37 -23.51
N PHE A 29 3.67 0.01 -23.23
CA PHE A 29 2.98 -1.09 -23.93
C PHE A 29 1.52 -0.72 -24.15
N VAL A 30 1.03 -1.08 -25.31
CA VAL A 30 -0.36 -0.85 -25.70
C VAL A 30 -1.23 -1.97 -25.13
N ALA A 31 -2.25 -1.60 -24.38
CA ALA A 31 -3.32 -2.48 -23.95
C ALA A 31 -4.58 -1.67 -23.65
N PRO A 32 -5.76 -2.14 -24.07
CA PRO A 32 -7.02 -1.46 -23.76
C PRO A 32 -7.24 -1.41 -22.25
N GLY A 33 -7.95 -0.38 -21.79
CA GLY A 33 -8.30 -0.19 -20.39
C GLY A 33 -9.68 0.43 -20.24
N ASN A 34 -10.28 0.22 -19.07
CA ASN A 34 -11.52 0.87 -18.66
C ASN A 34 -11.27 1.96 -17.61
N GLY A 35 -10.06 2.03 -17.07
CA GLY A 35 -9.65 2.99 -16.06
C GLY A 35 -8.13 2.96 -15.84
N PHE A 36 -7.69 3.62 -14.79
CA PHE A 36 -6.28 3.79 -14.44
C PHE A 36 -5.91 3.25 -13.04
N TRP A 37 -6.80 2.51 -12.42
CA TRP A 37 -6.63 1.96 -11.07
C TRP A 37 -5.78 0.68 -11.10
N PHE A 38 -4.49 0.84 -11.42
CA PHE A 38 -3.57 -0.30 -11.57
C PHE A 38 -3.33 -1.07 -10.28
N ARG A 39 -3.47 -0.41 -9.14
CA ARG A 39 -3.36 -1.04 -7.84
C ARG A 39 -4.39 -2.14 -7.68
N ASP A 40 -5.59 -1.87 -8.10
CA ASP A 40 -6.76 -2.69 -7.82
C ASP A 40 -6.92 -3.82 -8.83
N CYS A 41 -6.81 -3.52 -10.11
CA CYS A 41 -6.92 -4.51 -11.18
C CYS A 41 -5.60 -5.24 -11.51
N GLY A 42 -4.46 -4.74 -11.04
CA GLY A 42 -3.16 -5.35 -11.29
C GLY A 42 -2.91 -6.58 -10.40
N PRO A 43 -2.01 -7.49 -10.83
CA PRO A 43 -1.75 -8.73 -10.12
C PRO A 43 -1.13 -8.50 -8.74
N ILE A 44 -1.40 -9.38 -7.80
CA ILE A 44 -0.63 -9.48 -6.58
C ILE A 44 0.53 -10.43 -6.83
N CYS A 45 1.76 -9.91 -6.79
CA CYS A 45 2.96 -10.69 -7.03
C CYS A 45 3.38 -11.45 -5.77
N PHE A 46 3.96 -12.63 -5.96
CA PHE A 46 4.51 -13.45 -4.90
C PHE A 46 5.77 -14.19 -5.37
N TYR A 47 6.59 -14.57 -4.42
CA TYR A 47 7.74 -15.43 -4.67
C TYR A 47 7.42 -16.89 -4.35
N TYR A 48 7.89 -17.82 -5.18
CA TYR A 48 7.70 -19.25 -4.96
C TYR A 48 8.94 -20.05 -5.35
N GLY A 49 9.02 -21.27 -4.80
CA GLY A 49 10.15 -22.16 -5.01
C GLY A 49 11.40 -21.71 -4.25
N ASP A 50 12.42 -22.58 -4.26
CA ASP A 50 13.69 -22.31 -3.57
C ASP A 50 14.54 -21.24 -4.26
N ASP A 51 14.21 -20.92 -5.51
CA ASP A 51 14.92 -19.96 -6.35
C ASP A 51 14.17 -18.62 -6.48
N ASP A 52 13.20 -18.34 -5.59
CA ASP A 52 12.45 -17.10 -5.53
C ASP A 52 11.88 -16.61 -6.86
N LYS A 53 11.27 -17.53 -7.62
CA LYS A 53 10.58 -17.17 -8.87
C LYS A 53 9.39 -16.28 -8.58
N ILE A 54 9.13 -15.33 -9.48
CA ILE A 54 7.96 -14.46 -9.37
C ILE A 54 6.77 -15.15 -10.03
N GLY A 55 5.63 -15.15 -9.32
CA GLY A 55 4.32 -15.46 -9.84
C GLY A 55 3.37 -14.29 -9.63
N MET A 56 2.29 -14.28 -10.36
CA MET A 56 1.20 -13.33 -10.27
C MET A 56 -0.09 -14.05 -9.87
N LEU A 57 -0.83 -13.49 -8.91
CA LEU A 57 -2.19 -13.88 -8.59
C LEU A 57 -3.15 -12.91 -9.29
N ASP A 58 -4.07 -13.47 -10.03
CA ASP A 58 -5.08 -12.77 -10.83
C ASP A 58 -6.44 -12.97 -10.17
N PHE A 59 -6.88 -11.94 -9.45
CA PHE A 59 -8.15 -11.92 -8.74
C PHE A 59 -9.28 -11.41 -9.65
N LEU A 60 -10.51 -11.70 -9.30
CA LEU A 60 -11.67 -11.13 -9.96
C LEU A 60 -11.76 -9.64 -9.62
N TYR A 61 -11.82 -8.83 -10.66
CA TYR A 61 -12.02 -7.38 -10.55
C TYR A 61 -13.46 -7.00 -10.96
N ASP A 62 -13.76 -5.72 -11.02
CA ASP A 62 -15.06 -5.16 -11.39
C ASP A 62 -15.51 -5.67 -12.77
N PRO A 63 -16.62 -6.42 -12.90
CA PRO A 63 -17.09 -6.98 -14.15
C PRO A 63 -17.52 -5.91 -15.18
N ARG A 64 -17.74 -4.66 -14.76
CA ARG A 64 -17.99 -3.52 -15.63
C ARG A 64 -16.71 -3.00 -16.30
N ARG A 65 -15.55 -3.48 -15.87
CA ARG A 65 -14.20 -3.09 -16.33
C ARG A 65 -13.42 -4.29 -16.86
N PRO A 66 -13.91 -4.97 -17.90
CA PRO A 66 -13.33 -6.23 -18.39
C PRO A 66 -11.92 -6.08 -18.93
N CYS A 67 -11.55 -4.93 -19.49
CA CYS A 67 -10.19 -4.70 -19.98
C CYS A 67 -9.18 -4.56 -18.82
N ASP A 68 -9.60 -3.93 -17.74
CA ASP A 68 -8.77 -3.81 -16.55
C ASP A 68 -8.61 -5.16 -15.84
N ASP A 69 -9.69 -5.96 -15.75
CA ASP A 69 -9.66 -7.31 -15.17
C ASP A 69 -8.71 -8.28 -15.93
N LEU A 70 -8.45 -8.02 -17.20
CA LEU A 70 -7.51 -8.79 -18.01
C LEU A 70 -6.04 -8.34 -17.85
N LEU A 71 -5.77 -7.29 -17.11
CA LEU A 71 -4.41 -6.73 -16.98
C LEU A 71 -3.36 -7.76 -16.53
N PRO A 72 -3.60 -8.63 -15.53
CA PRO A 72 -2.63 -9.65 -15.15
C PRO A 72 -2.27 -10.60 -16.29
N SER A 73 -3.26 -11.01 -17.08
CA SER A 73 -3.05 -11.85 -18.28
C SER A 73 -2.25 -11.13 -19.36
N VAL A 74 -2.47 -9.83 -19.57
CA VAL A 74 -1.67 -9.00 -20.50
C VAL A 74 -0.22 -8.92 -20.03
N LEU A 75 0.02 -8.73 -18.74
CA LEU A 75 1.34 -8.69 -18.14
C LEU A 75 2.06 -10.04 -18.25
N HIS A 76 1.32 -11.16 -18.08
CA HIS A 76 1.84 -12.50 -18.32
C HIS A 76 2.38 -12.63 -19.75
N TRP A 77 1.58 -12.30 -20.76
CA TRP A 77 2.01 -12.38 -22.17
C TRP A 77 3.19 -11.44 -22.46
N LYS A 78 3.21 -10.28 -21.84
CA LYS A 78 4.25 -9.27 -22.10
C LYS A 78 5.58 -9.60 -21.45
N PHE A 79 5.57 -10.12 -20.22
CA PHE A 79 6.76 -10.30 -19.40
C PHE A 79 7.10 -11.77 -19.11
N GLY A 80 6.24 -12.72 -19.49
CA GLY A 80 6.47 -14.15 -19.25
C GLY A 80 6.34 -14.58 -17.79
N ILE A 81 5.78 -13.74 -16.91
CA ILE A 81 5.58 -14.07 -15.50
C ILE A 81 4.37 -15.00 -15.38
N PRO A 82 4.47 -16.16 -14.71
CA PRO A 82 3.35 -17.06 -14.50
C PRO A 82 2.17 -16.34 -13.81
N ASN A 83 0.97 -16.53 -14.36
CA ASN A 83 -0.27 -15.94 -13.89
C ASN A 83 -1.23 -17.04 -13.39
N TYR A 84 -1.74 -16.90 -12.19
CA TYR A 84 -2.62 -17.87 -11.52
C TYR A 84 -3.94 -17.21 -11.18
N LEU A 85 -5.00 -17.68 -11.82
CA LEU A 85 -6.37 -17.23 -11.53
C LEU A 85 -6.78 -17.64 -10.11
N VAL A 86 -7.36 -16.72 -9.38
CA VAL A 86 -7.92 -16.93 -8.05
C VAL A 86 -9.39 -16.56 -8.08
N ASP A 87 -10.26 -17.50 -7.75
CA ASP A 87 -11.71 -17.30 -7.73
C ASP A 87 -12.15 -16.54 -6.46
N LEU A 88 -11.63 -15.35 -6.32
CA LEU A 88 -11.92 -14.41 -5.23
C LEU A 88 -11.99 -13.01 -5.82
N ALA A 89 -13.05 -12.27 -5.54
CA ALA A 89 -13.13 -10.84 -5.86
C ALA A 89 -12.34 -10.06 -4.81
N TRP A 90 -11.20 -9.49 -5.25
CA TRP A 90 -10.33 -8.75 -4.35
C TRP A 90 -9.47 -7.73 -5.12
N GLU A 91 -9.19 -6.61 -4.47
CA GLU A 91 -8.47 -5.49 -5.04
C GLU A 91 -7.16 -5.23 -4.29
N GLY A 92 -6.15 -4.80 -5.03
CA GLY A 92 -4.82 -4.58 -4.47
C GLY A 92 -4.74 -3.46 -3.43
N GLY A 93 -5.61 -2.45 -3.50
CA GLY A 93 -5.71 -1.40 -2.48
C GLY A 93 -6.22 -1.90 -1.13
N ASN A 94 -6.88 -3.05 -1.15
CA ASN A 94 -7.35 -3.74 0.06
C ASN A 94 -6.42 -4.88 0.51
N CYS A 95 -5.15 -4.85 0.08
CA CYS A 95 -4.14 -5.84 0.39
C CYS A 95 -2.90 -5.18 1.00
N LEU A 96 -2.77 -5.23 2.32
CA LEU A 96 -1.58 -4.75 3.01
C LEU A 96 -0.90 -5.91 3.73
N VAL A 97 0.37 -6.13 3.44
CA VAL A 97 1.18 -7.21 4.02
C VAL A 97 2.31 -6.65 4.87
N ASP A 98 2.66 -7.35 5.95
CA ASP A 98 3.81 -7.01 6.80
C ASP A 98 5.14 -7.61 6.29
N GLY A 99 5.10 -8.33 5.17
CA GLY A 99 6.28 -8.97 4.57
C GLY A 99 6.75 -10.26 5.23
N ILE A 100 6.17 -10.66 6.36
CA ILE A 100 6.57 -11.85 7.15
C ILE A 100 5.42 -12.84 7.40
N GLY A 101 4.31 -12.67 6.70
CA GLY A 101 3.16 -13.58 6.74
C GLY A 101 1.91 -13.02 7.40
N GLY A 102 1.88 -11.73 7.74
CA GLY A 102 0.69 -11.02 8.17
C GLY A 102 0.02 -10.30 7.00
N LEU A 103 -1.30 -10.37 6.94
CA LEU A 103 -2.17 -9.68 5.98
C LEU A 103 -3.18 -8.84 6.74
N VAL A 104 -3.36 -7.60 6.34
CA VAL A 104 -4.46 -6.74 6.75
C VAL A 104 -5.34 -6.47 5.53
N THR A 105 -6.65 -6.59 5.69
CA THR A 105 -7.67 -6.31 4.68
C THR A 105 -8.94 -5.81 5.36
N SER A 106 -9.85 -5.21 4.59
CA SER A 106 -11.12 -4.74 5.15
C SER A 106 -12.26 -5.73 4.94
N THR A 107 -13.39 -5.46 5.60
CA THR A 107 -14.64 -6.22 5.42
C THR A 107 -15.24 -6.10 4.02
N ALA A 108 -14.76 -5.19 3.16
CA ALA A 108 -15.13 -5.14 1.74
C ALA A 108 -14.86 -6.49 1.06
N THR A 109 -13.78 -7.17 1.42
CA THR A 109 -13.45 -8.51 0.90
C THR A 109 -14.57 -9.51 1.15
N TYR A 110 -15.23 -9.46 2.31
CA TYR A 110 -16.40 -10.31 2.54
C TYR A 110 -17.60 -9.88 1.69
N LYS A 111 -17.91 -8.59 1.68
CA LYS A 111 -19.04 -8.05 0.90
C LYS A 111 -18.96 -8.43 -0.57
N HIS A 112 -17.76 -8.39 -1.16
CA HIS A 112 -17.56 -8.73 -2.56
C HIS A 112 -17.70 -10.23 -2.88
N ASN A 113 -17.60 -11.10 -1.89
CA ASN A 113 -17.54 -12.55 -2.09
C ASN A 113 -18.72 -13.32 -1.55
N THR A 114 -19.42 -12.82 -0.53
CA THR A 114 -20.53 -13.55 0.13
C THR A 114 -21.84 -13.46 -0.63
N ASP A 115 -21.98 -12.52 -1.56
CA ASP A 115 -23.16 -12.39 -2.40
C ASP A 115 -22.72 -12.15 -3.86
N THR A 116 -23.31 -12.91 -4.77
CA THR A 116 -23.02 -12.78 -6.22
C THR A 116 -23.73 -11.60 -6.89
N ILE A 117 -24.76 -11.06 -6.27
CA ILE A 117 -25.59 -9.98 -6.86
C ILE A 117 -25.58 -8.73 -5.97
N GLY A 118 -25.57 -8.87 -4.66
CA GLY A 118 -25.63 -7.75 -3.70
C GLY A 118 -24.27 -7.20 -3.28
N SER A 119 -23.16 -7.60 -3.91
CA SER A 119 -21.85 -6.99 -3.66
C SER A 119 -21.73 -5.68 -4.42
N MET A 120 -20.94 -4.75 -3.89
CA MET A 120 -20.71 -3.43 -4.47
C MET A 120 -20.34 -3.47 -5.98
N TYR A 121 -19.58 -4.51 -6.42
CA TYR A 121 -19.19 -4.68 -7.82
C TYR A 121 -20.26 -5.25 -8.73
N TRP A 122 -21.14 -6.06 -8.16
CA TRP A 122 -22.11 -6.85 -8.93
C TRP A 122 -23.49 -6.21 -8.91
N ASP A 123 -23.65 -5.13 -8.15
CA ASP A 123 -24.91 -4.40 -8.11
C ASP A 123 -25.22 -3.79 -9.47
N GLY A 124 -26.41 -4.07 -9.98
CA GLY A 124 -26.85 -3.65 -11.30
C GLY A 124 -26.19 -4.36 -12.50
N VAL A 125 -25.31 -5.34 -12.28
CA VAL A 125 -24.73 -6.15 -13.36
C VAL A 125 -25.62 -7.36 -13.63
N ASP A 126 -26.09 -7.51 -14.88
CA ASP A 126 -26.77 -8.73 -15.31
C ASP A 126 -25.77 -9.90 -15.35
N PRO A 127 -25.93 -10.95 -14.51
CA PRO A 127 -25.03 -12.11 -14.50
C PRO A 127 -24.92 -12.81 -15.85
N ALA A 128 -25.92 -12.69 -16.73
CA ALA A 128 -25.91 -13.27 -18.07
C ALA A 128 -24.91 -12.57 -19.01
N THR A 129 -24.47 -11.37 -18.68
CA THR A 129 -23.51 -10.61 -19.50
C THR A 129 -22.04 -10.93 -19.17
N ILE A 130 -21.77 -11.62 -18.07
CA ILE A 130 -20.42 -11.99 -17.63
C ILE A 130 -19.95 -13.21 -18.43
N LYS A 131 -19.01 -12.99 -19.37
CA LYS A 131 -18.63 -14.01 -20.35
C LYS A 131 -17.37 -14.80 -19.99
N TYR A 132 -16.54 -14.34 -19.04
CA TYR A 132 -15.19 -14.89 -18.87
C TYR A 132 -14.82 -15.27 -17.42
N LYS A 133 -15.27 -14.56 -16.44
CA LYS A 133 -15.07 -14.94 -15.03
C LYS A 133 -16.44 -15.00 -14.36
N LYS A 134 -16.76 -16.15 -13.77
CA LYS A 134 -17.99 -16.35 -13.03
C LYS A 134 -17.66 -16.38 -11.55
N LYS A 135 -18.18 -15.41 -10.82
CA LYS A 135 -18.07 -15.39 -9.37
C LYS A 135 -19.13 -16.32 -8.74
N GLU A 136 -18.68 -17.16 -7.83
CA GLU A 136 -19.54 -17.91 -6.95
C GLU A 136 -19.63 -17.25 -5.58
N SER A 137 -20.75 -17.40 -4.89
CA SER A 137 -20.88 -16.94 -3.52
C SER A 137 -20.01 -17.79 -2.59
N LEU A 138 -19.16 -17.12 -1.82
CA LEU A 138 -18.29 -17.76 -0.83
C LEU A 138 -18.74 -17.40 0.57
N SER A 139 -18.67 -18.33 1.51
CA SER A 139 -18.85 -18.00 2.91
C SER A 139 -17.68 -17.16 3.45
N PRO A 140 -17.84 -16.38 4.53
CA PRO A 140 -16.72 -15.69 5.17
C PRO A 140 -15.57 -16.62 5.56
N SER A 141 -15.86 -17.90 5.89
CA SER A 141 -14.84 -18.91 6.17
C SER A 141 -14.07 -19.33 4.94
N ASP A 142 -14.73 -19.43 3.78
CA ASP A 142 -14.07 -19.76 2.50
C ASP A 142 -13.17 -18.61 2.06
N VAL A 143 -13.64 -17.36 2.15
CA VAL A 143 -12.83 -16.17 1.89
C VAL A 143 -11.57 -16.16 2.75
N LYS A 144 -11.74 -16.37 4.06
CA LYS A 144 -10.60 -16.44 4.98
C LYS A 144 -9.66 -17.59 4.65
N TYR A 145 -10.19 -18.74 4.25
CA TYR A 145 -9.38 -19.88 3.82
C TYR A 145 -8.53 -19.55 2.60
N VAL A 146 -9.12 -18.94 1.59
CA VAL A 146 -8.41 -18.51 0.37
C VAL A 146 -7.28 -17.53 0.71
N LEU A 147 -7.57 -16.49 1.47
CA LEU A 147 -6.57 -15.48 1.88
C LEU A 147 -5.41 -16.12 2.67
N SER A 148 -5.72 -17.03 3.59
CA SER A 148 -4.70 -17.65 4.45
C SER A 148 -3.85 -18.69 3.74
N ASN A 149 -4.40 -19.44 2.78
CA ASN A 149 -3.71 -20.57 2.17
C ASN A 149 -3.11 -20.28 0.81
N LEU A 150 -3.75 -19.44 -0.02
CA LEU A 150 -3.24 -19.14 -1.36
C LEU A 150 -2.17 -18.04 -1.35
N LEU A 151 -2.29 -17.08 -0.44
CA LEU A 151 -1.34 -15.99 -0.34
C LEU A 151 -0.12 -16.30 0.54
N GLY A 152 -0.02 -17.52 1.08
CA GLY A 152 1.04 -17.87 2.02
C GLY A 152 0.97 -17.09 3.34
N GLN A 153 -0.16 -16.43 3.61
CA GLN A 153 -0.35 -15.63 4.81
C GLN A 153 -0.68 -16.52 5.98
N ARG A 154 0.00 -16.31 7.09
CA ARG A 154 -0.15 -17.10 8.32
C ARG A 154 -1.11 -16.45 9.28
N GLN A 155 -1.33 -15.16 9.14
CA GLN A 155 -2.26 -14.38 9.94
C GLN A 155 -2.99 -13.36 9.04
N THR A 156 -4.30 -13.38 9.10
CA THR A 156 -5.16 -12.39 8.42
C THR A 156 -5.90 -11.57 9.46
N THR A 157 -5.75 -10.27 9.41
CA THR A 157 -6.51 -9.29 10.19
C THR A 157 -7.51 -8.63 9.27
N ILE A 158 -8.79 -8.70 9.63
CA ILE A 158 -9.88 -8.08 8.87
C ILE A 158 -10.46 -6.98 9.73
N VAL A 159 -10.51 -5.77 9.18
CA VAL A 159 -11.01 -4.57 9.85
C VAL A 159 -12.25 -4.03 9.14
N PRO A 160 -13.18 -3.38 9.84
CA PRO A 160 -14.28 -2.65 9.22
C PRO A 160 -13.82 -1.66 8.15
N THR A 161 -14.61 -1.51 7.09
CA THR A 161 -14.42 -0.45 6.08
C THR A 161 -14.79 0.91 6.65
N LEU A 162 -14.09 1.97 6.22
CA LEU A 162 -14.59 3.33 6.37
C LEU A 162 -15.87 3.53 5.51
N ASN A 163 -16.68 4.50 5.86
CA ASN A 163 -17.91 4.83 5.13
C ASN A 163 -17.68 5.92 4.08
N TYR A 164 -16.74 6.83 4.35
CA TYR A 164 -16.46 8.03 3.58
C TYR A 164 -15.03 8.04 3.03
N ASP A 165 -14.63 6.96 2.38
CA ASP A 165 -13.30 6.75 1.81
C ASP A 165 -13.30 6.82 0.27
N GLY A 166 -14.20 7.57 -0.33
CA GLY A 166 -14.41 7.59 -1.78
C GLY A 166 -15.15 6.35 -2.29
N GLY A 167 -15.75 5.55 -1.39
CA GLY A 167 -16.59 4.39 -1.74
C GLY A 167 -15.78 3.13 -2.08
N THR A 168 -14.49 3.09 -1.78
CA THR A 168 -13.61 1.98 -2.15
C THR A 168 -13.62 0.83 -1.13
N GLY A 169 -13.72 1.13 0.15
CA GLY A 169 -13.56 0.17 1.24
C GLY A 169 -12.13 -0.32 1.43
N HIS A 170 -11.14 0.40 0.88
CA HIS A 170 -9.74 0.01 0.87
C HIS A 170 -8.98 0.47 2.10
N ILE A 171 -8.04 -0.36 2.55
CA ILE A 171 -7.21 -0.04 3.71
C ILE A 171 -6.03 0.89 3.36
N ASP A 172 -5.55 0.90 2.13
CA ASP A 172 -4.44 1.74 1.67
C ASP A 172 -4.75 3.25 1.65
N LEU A 173 -6.01 3.61 1.91
CA LEU A 173 -6.43 5.00 2.07
C LEU A 173 -6.14 5.55 3.48
N TYR A 174 -5.93 4.69 4.48
CA TYR A 174 -5.75 5.17 5.85
C TYR A 174 -4.73 4.39 6.68
N LEU A 175 -4.21 3.28 6.16
CA LEU A 175 -3.29 2.40 6.87
C LEU A 175 -2.10 2.06 5.99
N ASP A 176 -0.89 2.06 6.55
CA ASP A 176 0.28 1.49 5.90
C ASP A 176 1.28 0.89 6.90
N ALA A 177 2.06 -0.08 6.42
CA ALA A 177 3.15 -0.70 7.17
C ALA A 177 4.43 0.14 7.01
N THR A 178 5.04 0.51 8.12
CA THR A 178 6.34 1.17 8.11
C THR A 178 7.50 0.19 8.14
N ASP A 179 7.23 -1.02 8.61
CA ASP A 179 8.11 -2.18 8.60
C ASP A 179 7.33 -3.45 8.97
N GLU A 180 8.02 -4.60 9.12
CA GLU A 180 7.39 -5.90 9.39
C GLU A 180 6.69 -6.00 10.76
N ASN A 181 6.81 -5.01 11.61
CA ASN A 181 6.22 -5.03 12.95
C ASN A 181 5.45 -3.77 13.31
N SER A 182 5.47 -2.75 12.48
CA SER A 182 4.84 -1.49 12.79
C SER A 182 4.01 -0.92 11.65
N PHE A 183 2.98 -0.21 12.06
CA PHE A 183 2.04 0.47 11.16
C PHE A 183 1.79 1.88 11.66
N TYR A 184 1.39 2.76 10.77
CA TYR A 184 0.69 3.97 11.14
C TYR A 184 -0.73 3.94 10.58
N MET A 185 -1.62 4.68 11.20
CA MET A 185 -3.00 4.83 10.74
C MET A 185 -3.34 6.31 10.58
N ALA A 186 -3.90 6.69 9.43
CA ALA A 186 -4.47 8.02 9.28
C ALA A 186 -5.74 8.10 10.15
N GLN A 187 -5.91 9.22 10.83
CA GLN A 187 -7.04 9.44 11.73
C GLN A 187 -7.67 10.81 11.46
N MET A 188 -8.97 10.87 11.62
CA MET A 188 -9.66 12.14 11.70
C MET A 188 -9.15 12.95 12.90
N PRO A 189 -9.05 14.28 12.80
CA PRO A 189 -8.74 15.12 13.95
C PRO A 189 -9.72 14.90 15.11
N GLU A 190 -9.27 15.12 16.36
CA GLU A 190 -10.16 15.03 17.54
C GLU A 190 -11.39 15.95 17.43
N ALA A 191 -11.29 17.05 16.69
CA ALA A 191 -12.42 17.93 16.41
C ALA A 191 -13.57 17.23 15.67
N ASN A 192 -13.30 16.09 15.04
CA ASN A 192 -14.25 15.25 14.33
C ASN A 192 -14.71 14.03 15.15
N GLU A 193 -14.47 14.02 16.47
CA GLU A 193 -15.03 13.01 17.36
C GLU A 193 -16.56 12.96 17.22
N GLY A 194 -17.09 11.75 17.02
CA GLY A 194 -18.51 11.52 16.72
C GLY A 194 -18.83 11.37 15.23
N TRP A 195 -17.86 11.55 14.35
CA TRP A 195 -17.98 11.11 12.98
C TRP A 195 -17.87 9.57 12.92
N SER A 196 -18.64 8.95 12.02
CA SER A 196 -18.67 7.49 11.92
C SER A 196 -17.29 6.91 11.59
N ASP A 197 -16.54 7.55 10.71
CA ASP A 197 -15.22 7.11 10.30
C ASP A 197 -14.15 7.35 11.38
N TYR A 198 -14.34 8.34 12.25
CA TYR A 198 -13.51 8.51 13.42
C TYR A 198 -13.60 7.28 14.34
N ASP A 199 -14.82 6.87 14.68
CA ASP A 199 -15.07 5.73 15.56
C ASP A 199 -14.58 4.41 14.93
N ILE A 200 -14.79 4.23 13.62
CA ILE A 200 -14.30 3.07 12.86
C ILE A 200 -12.77 3.02 12.88
N ALA A 201 -12.08 4.14 12.61
CA ALA A 201 -10.62 4.18 12.60
C ALA A 201 -10.02 3.89 13.99
N VAL A 202 -10.61 4.43 15.05
CA VAL A 202 -10.22 4.10 16.43
C VAL A 202 -10.43 2.62 16.73
N GLY A 203 -11.57 2.05 16.32
CA GLY A 203 -11.85 0.62 16.45
C GLY A 203 -10.86 -0.25 15.66
N ASN A 204 -10.53 0.13 14.43
CA ASN A 204 -9.57 -0.57 13.59
C ASN A 204 -8.16 -0.54 14.19
N SER A 205 -7.75 0.59 14.76
CA SER A 205 -6.51 0.73 15.50
C SER A 205 -6.45 -0.27 16.68
N ALA A 206 -7.51 -0.34 17.47
CA ALA A 206 -7.60 -1.29 18.59
C ALA A 206 -7.54 -2.74 18.13
N ILE A 207 -8.19 -3.08 17.01
CA ILE A 207 -8.13 -4.42 16.42
C ILE A 207 -6.70 -4.76 15.98
N LEU A 208 -6.07 -3.89 15.19
CA LEU A 208 -4.76 -4.16 14.60
C LEU A 208 -3.66 -4.24 15.66
N PHE A 209 -3.55 -3.24 16.53
CA PHE A 209 -2.47 -3.17 17.51
C PHE A 209 -2.65 -4.14 18.71
N ASN A 210 -3.75 -4.87 18.75
CA ASN A 210 -3.89 -6.07 19.62
C ASN A 210 -3.47 -7.37 18.94
N LYS A 211 -3.17 -7.36 17.64
CA LYS A 211 -2.65 -8.54 16.93
C LYS A 211 -1.15 -8.69 17.13
N ARG A 212 -0.67 -9.86 16.81
CA ARG A 212 0.76 -10.19 16.83
C ARG A 212 1.16 -10.63 15.43
N ASN A 213 2.37 -10.27 15.02
CA ASN A 213 2.93 -10.77 13.79
C ASN A 213 3.29 -12.27 13.88
N PHE A 214 3.79 -12.83 12.79
CA PHE A 214 4.18 -14.24 12.72
C PHE A 214 5.18 -14.66 13.80
N PHE A 215 6.08 -13.78 14.23
CA PHE A 215 7.05 -14.04 15.30
C PHE A 215 6.47 -13.85 16.71
N GLY A 216 5.17 -13.69 16.84
CA GLY A 216 4.48 -13.54 18.13
C GLY A 216 4.62 -12.16 18.76
N ARG A 217 5.09 -11.14 18.00
CA ARG A 217 5.21 -9.77 18.49
C ARG A 217 3.95 -9.00 18.22
N LYS A 218 3.56 -8.22 19.21
CA LYS A 218 2.49 -7.26 19.06
C LYS A 218 2.89 -6.19 18.04
N TYR A 219 1.99 -5.86 17.13
CA TYR A 219 2.25 -4.75 16.22
C TYR A 219 2.40 -3.44 16.99
N TYR A 220 3.34 -2.63 16.53
CA TYR A 220 3.64 -1.34 17.11
C TYR A 220 2.90 -0.22 16.37
N ASP A 221 2.28 0.67 17.13
CA ASP A 221 1.63 1.86 16.62
C ASP A 221 2.66 3.00 16.49
N ASN A 222 3.00 3.37 15.26
CA ASN A 222 3.88 4.50 14.96
C ASN A 222 3.19 5.86 15.07
N GLY A 223 1.97 5.86 15.56
CA GLY A 223 1.16 7.05 15.74
C GLY A 223 0.25 7.34 14.56
N ALA A 224 -0.50 8.41 14.69
CA ALA A 224 -1.50 8.84 13.74
C ALA A 224 -1.04 10.04 12.93
N LEU A 225 -1.45 10.06 11.66
CA LEU A 225 -1.40 11.24 10.80
C LEU A 225 -2.82 11.74 10.57
N PRO A 226 -3.07 13.05 10.61
CA PRO A 226 -4.39 13.55 10.26
C PRO A 226 -4.65 13.34 8.77
N PHE A 227 -5.91 13.19 8.38
CA PHE A 227 -6.30 13.34 7.00
C PHE A 227 -5.98 14.75 6.49
N PRO A 228 -5.63 14.92 5.19
CA PRO A 228 -5.29 16.22 4.64
C PRO A 228 -6.43 17.24 4.76
N ALA A 229 -6.08 18.48 5.02
CA ALA A 229 -7.00 19.60 5.12
C ALA A 229 -7.52 20.06 3.74
N LYS A 230 -8.47 21.02 3.76
CA LYS A 230 -8.87 21.81 2.59
C LYS A 230 -7.69 22.65 2.07
N ASP A 231 -7.81 23.24 0.89
CA ASP A 231 -6.74 24.04 0.26
C ASP A 231 -6.31 25.24 1.09
N ASP A 232 -7.22 25.82 1.88
CA ASP A 232 -6.94 26.93 2.80
C ASP A 232 -6.37 26.47 4.16
N GLY A 233 -6.25 25.18 4.38
CA GLY A 233 -5.77 24.58 5.62
C GLY A 233 -6.83 24.39 6.71
N SER A 234 -8.09 24.72 6.41
CA SER A 234 -9.21 24.44 7.33
C SER A 234 -9.56 22.95 7.36
N GLY A 235 -10.22 22.52 8.44
CA GLY A 235 -10.81 21.18 8.53
C GLY A 235 -12.03 21.03 7.63
N TRP A 236 -12.46 19.78 7.46
CA TRP A 236 -13.68 19.44 6.74
C TRP A 236 -14.90 19.68 7.66
N ASP A 237 -16.00 20.15 7.09
CA ASP A 237 -17.19 20.48 7.86
C ASP A 237 -18.07 19.25 8.12
N THR A 238 -18.10 18.30 7.18
CA THR A 238 -18.85 17.04 7.29
C THR A 238 -18.06 15.84 6.74
N GLU A 239 -18.47 14.63 7.13
CA GLU A 239 -17.90 13.38 6.62
C GLU A 239 -18.17 13.24 5.12
N GLU A 240 -19.34 13.63 4.67
CA GLU A 240 -19.74 13.58 3.26
C GLU A 240 -18.83 14.46 2.40
N GLU A 241 -18.57 15.69 2.84
CA GLU A 241 -17.69 16.62 2.13
C GLU A 241 -16.26 16.03 2.02
N TYR A 242 -15.76 15.44 3.10
CA TYR A 242 -14.47 14.75 3.08
C TYR A 242 -14.49 13.55 2.12
N GLY A 243 -15.53 12.71 2.19
CA GLY A 243 -15.68 11.51 1.37
C GLY A 243 -15.80 11.78 -0.13
N GLU A 244 -16.37 12.92 -0.51
CA GLU A 244 -16.41 13.38 -1.90
C GLU A 244 -15.02 13.70 -2.46
N VAL A 245 -14.10 14.14 -1.61
CA VAL A 245 -12.72 14.53 -2.01
C VAL A 245 -11.72 13.41 -1.76
N ALA A 246 -11.82 12.71 -0.64
CA ALA A 246 -11.06 11.52 -0.25
C ALA A 246 -9.53 11.70 -0.30
N ARG A 247 -9.01 12.82 0.20
CA ARG A 247 -7.57 13.08 0.31
C ARG A 247 -6.92 12.18 1.37
N THR A 248 -5.75 11.66 1.09
CA THR A 248 -5.00 10.85 2.06
C THR A 248 -3.49 10.87 1.82
N TYR A 249 -2.70 10.92 2.90
CA TYR A 249 -1.24 10.76 2.85
C TYR A 249 -0.83 9.28 2.81
N ALA A 250 -1.69 8.36 3.24
CA ALA A 250 -1.39 6.94 3.30
C ALA A 250 -1.27 6.29 1.92
N ASN A 251 -1.92 6.87 0.90
CA ASN A 251 -1.94 6.33 -0.46
C ASN A 251 -0.69 6.72 -1.26
N HIS A 252 0.48 6.49 -0.67
CA HIS A 252 1.80 6.71 -1.28
C HIS A 252 2.36 5.42 -1.90
N LEU A 253 3.39 5.55 -2.72
CA LEU A 253 4.08 4.42 -3.34
C LEU A 253 5.49 4.30 -2.79
N ILE A 254 5.82 3.15 -2.21
CA ILE A 254 7.18 2.79 -1.84
C ILE A 254 7.82 1.99 -2.98
N CYS A 255 8.96 2.43 -3.46
CA CYS A 255 9.74 1.74 -4.49
C CYS A 255 11.22 1.75 -4.11
N ASN A 256 11.73 0.64 -3.61
CA ASN A 256 13.04 0.51 -2.99
C ASN A 256 13.20 1.50 -1.82
N ASP A 257 14.19 2.39 -1.89
CA ASP A 257 14.48 3.45 -0.92
C ASP A 257 13.82 4.81 -1.27
N HIS A 258 12.82 4.80 -2.15
CA HIS A 258 12.11 5.99 -2.61
C HIS A 258 10.63 5.91 -2.26
N ILE A 259 10.06 7.03 -1.82
CA ILE A 259 8.63 7.20 -1.57
C ILE A 259 8.08 8.30 -2.45
N MET A 260 7.11 7.96 -3.28
CA MET A 260 6.28 8.92 -4.02
C MET A 260 5.10 9.27 -3.13
N GLN A 261 5.13 10.48 -2.56
CA GLN A 261 4.23 10.92 -1.51
C GLN A 261 3.18 11.88 -2.06
N PRO A 262 1.88 11.58 -1.92
CA PRO A 262 0.85 12.57 -2.23
C PRO A 262 0.94 13.77 -1.28
N CYS A 263 0.78 14.94 -1.83
CA CYS A 263 0.59 16.19 -1.12
C CYS A 263 -0.57 16.97 -1.74
N PHE A 264 -1.10 17.94 -1.01
CA PHE A 264 -2.35 18.61 -1.35
C PHE A 264 -2.20 20.14 -1.37
N SER A 265 -0.98 20.57 -1.69
CA SER A 265 -0.65 21.96 -2.07
C SER A 265 0.47 21.93 -3.12
N PRO A 266 0.68 23.03 -3.86
CA PRO A 266 1.73 23.08 -4.88
C PRO A 266 3.09 22.67 -4.31
N VAL A 267 3.89 21.97 -5.11
CA VAL A 267 5.26 21.60 -4.73
C VAL A 267 6.22 22.72 -5.10
N GLY A 268 6.99 23.18 -4.13
CA GLY A 268 8.01 24.22 -4.32
C GLY A 268 9.29 23.71 -4.98
N ALA A 269 10.21 24.64 -5.25
CA ALA A 269 11.51 24.32 -5.85
C ALA A 269 12.40 23.43 -4.97
N ASP A 270 12.12 23.37 -3.68
CA ASP A 270 12.79 22.47 -2.71
C ASP A 270 12.21 21.06 -2.68
N GLY A 271 11.24 20.76 -3.54
CA GLY A 271 10.59 19.46 -3.61
C GLY A 271 9.56 19.19 -2.51
N MET A 272 9.21 20.20 -1.70
CA MET A 272 8.25 20.09 -0.59
C MET A 272 6.97 20.87 -0.87
N PRO A 273 5.83 20.48 -0.26
CA PRO A 273 4.59 21.24 -0.36
C PRO A 273 4.76 22.68 0.14
N THR A 274 4.08 23.63 -0.50
CA THR A 274 4.21 25.06 -0.17
C THR A 274 3.34 25.48 1.02
N ALA A 275 2.19 24.83 1.24
CA ALA A 275 1.35 25.10 2.40
C ALA A 275 1.99 24.55 3.69
N ALA A 276 2.03 25.36 4.72
CA ALA A 276 2.67 25.00 5.99
C ALA A 276 2.04 23.76 6.66
N TRP A 277 0.71 23.63 6.58
CA TRP A 277 -0.02 22.49 7.13
C TRP A 277 0.33 21.18 6.41
N ASP A 278 0.44 21.22 5.09
CA ASP A 278 0.77 20.08 4.26
C ASP A 278 2.24 19.67 4.48
N ARG A 279 3.17 20.63 4.42
CA ARG A 279 4.59 20.44 4.72
C ARG A 279 4.81 19.78 6.09
N LYS A 280 4.13 20.25 7.12
CA LYS A 280 4.24 19.69 8.47
C LYS A 280 3.87 18.20 8.52
N ASN A 281 2.86 17.80 7.76
CA ASN A 281 2.44 16.40 7.68
C ASN A 281 3.44 15.55 6.89
N ILE A 282 3.98 16.05 5.79
CA ILE A 282 5.05 15.35 5.05
C ILE A 282 6.31 15.19 5.92
N GLU A 283 6.68 16.18 6.71
CA GLU A 283 7.79 16.07 7.67
C GLU A 283 7.53 14.99 8.75
N LYS A 284 6.28 14.77 9.14
CA LYS A 284 5.92 13.63 10.01
C LYS A 284 6.08 12.30 9.27
N MET A 285 5.61 12.21 8.03
CA MET A 285 5.78 11.02 7.20
C MET A 285 7.25 10.66 7.04
N GLN A 286 8.12 11.64 6.78
CA GLN A 286 9.57 11.41 6.66
C GLN A 286 10.18 10.77 7.92
N LYS A 287 9.63 11.05 9.09
CA LYS A 287 10.08 10.43 10.35
C LYS A 287 9.64 8.98 10.50
N LEU A 288 8.54 8.59 9.86
CA LEU A 288 8.06 7.20 9.86
C LEU A 288 8.91 6.29 8.98
N TYR A 289 9.56 6.87 7.97
CA TYR A 289 10.38 6.15 7.00
C TYR A 289 11.81 6.72 6.96
N PRO A 290 12.60 6.52 8.03
CA PRO A 290 13.95 7.05 8.10
C PRO A 290 14.86 6.42 7.03
N GLY A 291 15.63 7.26 6.33
CA GLY A 291 16.55 6.82 5.27
C GLY A 291 15.93 6.75 3.88
N TYR A 292 14.61 6.94 3.74
CA TYR A 292 13.95 7.00 2.44
C TYR A 292 14.05 8.40 1.82
N THR A 293 14.11 8.43 0.50
CA THR A 293 14.03 9.67 -0.28
C THR A 293 12.57 9.94 -0.67
N PHE A 294 12.04 11.10 -0.31
CA PHE A 294 10.67 11.49 -0.61
C PHE A 294 10.58 12.36 -1.87
N TYR A 295 9.60 12.05 -2.70
CA TYR A 295 9.17 12.84 -3.84
C TYR A 295 7.71 13.24 -3.65
N CYS A 296 7.47 14.49 -3.31
CA CYS A 296 6.12 15.02 -3.15
C CYS A 296 5.48 15.27 -4.51
N ILE A 297 4.25 14.84 -4.67
CA ILE A 297 3.46 15.00 -5.89
C ILE A 297 2.12 15.64 -5.51
N ASP A 298 1.83 16.79 -6.12
CA ASP A 298 0.54 17.48 -5.93
C ASP A 298 -0.60 16.66 -6.55
N MET A 299 -1.44 16.10 -5.70
CA MET A 299 -2.52 15.19 -6.10
C MET A 299 -3.90 15.84 -6.08
N ARG A 300 -4.02 17.17 -5.92
CA ARG A 300 -5.32 17.86 -5.94
C ARG A 300 -6.12 17.65 -7.22
N THR A 301 -5.45 17.37 -8.33
CA THR A 301 -6.14 17.03 -9.59
C THR A 301 -6.86 15.67 -9.53
N PHE A 302 -6.61 14.88 -8.50
CA PHE A 302 -7.28 13.60 -8.23
C PHE A 302 -8.36 13.70 -7.14
N ASP A 303 -8.60 14.90 -6.60
CA ASP A 303 -9.71 15.12 -5.67
C ASP A 303 -11.03 14.59 -6.26
N GLY A 304 -11.78 13.86 -5.45
CA GLY A 304 -13.02 13.20 -5.89
C GLY A 304 -12.85 11.93 -6.71
N SER A 305 -11.62 11.47 -6.95
CA SER A 305 -11.37 10.22 -7.69
C SER A 305 -11.36 8.97 -6.80
N GLY A 306 -11.31 9.11 -5.48
CA GLY A 306 -11.32 7.99 -4.53
C GLY A 306 -9.96 7.28 -4.37
N GLY A 307 -8.86 7.97 -4.62
CA GLY A 307 -7.51 7.43 -4.46
C GLY A 307 -6.41 8.36 -4.96
N SER A 308 -5.15 7.95 -4.80
CA SER A 308 -3.99 8.77 -5.11
C SER A 308 -2.89 7.92 -5.79
N ILE A 309 -1.63 8.17 -5.48
CA ILE A 309 -0.45 7.57 -6.14
C ILE A 309 -0.44 6.03 -6.03
N HIS A 310 -0.75 5.49 -4.85
CA HIS A 310 -0.77 4.03 -4.66
C HIS A 310 -1.80 3.36 -5.56
N CYS A 311 -3.01 3.92 -5.61
CA CYS A 311 -4.12 3.38 -6.39
C CYS A 311 -3.85 3.34 -7.91
N ILE A 312 -3.11 4.31 -8.44
CA ILE A 312 -2.78 4.39 -9.88
C ILE A 312 -1.49 3.68 -10.26
N THR A 313 -0.84 3.01 -9.33
CA THR A 313 0.44 2.34 -9.55
C THR A 313 0.42 0.88 -9.11
N LYS A 314 1.28 0.06 -9.72
CA LYS A 314 1.47 -1.34 -9.34
C LYS A 314 2.94 -1.73 -9.46
N GLN A 315 3.49 -2.32 -8.39
CA GLN A 315 4.84 -2.84 -8.41
C GLN A 315 4.86 -4.29 -8.92
N ILE A 316 5.87 -4.59 -9.74
CA ILE A 316 6.29 -5.96 -10.02
C ILE A 316 7.67 -6.09 -9.37
N PRO A 317 7.84 -7.00 -8.40
CA PRO A 317 9.09 -7.12 -7.66
C PRO A 317 10.22 -7.68 -8.55
N ALA A 318 11.47 -7.49 -8.11
CA ALA A 318 12.63 -8.06 -8.78
C ALA A 318 12.68 -9.59 -8.64
N ASP A 319 13.26 -10.28 -9.61
CA ASP A 319 13.40 -11.73 -9.65
C ASP A 319 14.52 -12.30 -8.76
N ASN A 320 15.24 -11.45 -8.07
CA ASN A 320 16.31 -11.83 -7.14
C ASN A 320 16.31 -10.89 -5.93
N PRO A 321 15.32 -11.01 -5.01
CA PRO A 321 15.19 -10.09 -3.90
C PRO A 321 16.30 -10.28 -2.87
N VAL A 322 16.73 -9.18 -2.27
CA VAL A 322 17.37 -9.24 -0.96
C VAL A 322 16.27 -9.31 0.08
N ARG A 323 16.24 -10.41 0.83
CA ARG A 323 15.29 -10.55 1.96
C ARG A 323 16.00 -10.17 3.24
N ILE A 324 15.43 -9.26 3.99
CA ILE A 324 15.92 -8.82 5.29
C ILE A 324 14.81 -9.01 6.30
N ILE A 325 15.06 -9.83 7.30
CA ILE A 325 14.16 -10.07 8.42
C ILE A 325 14.91 -9.76 9.70
N HIS A 326 14.44 -8.80 10.45
CA HIS A 326 15.10 -8.40 11.68
C HIS A 326 14.11 -8.09 12.80
N LYS A 327 14.63 -7.99 14.00
CA LYS A 327 13.89 -7.59 15.16
C LYS A 327 13.98 -6.09 15.32
N ASN A 328 12.91 -5.37 14.97
CA ASN A 328 12.83 -3.95 15.20
C ASN A 328 12.89 -3.60 16.69
N ILE A 329 13.50 -2.47 16.98
CA ILE A 329 13.67 -1.92 18.31
C ILE A 329 13.01 -0.53 18.29
N TYR A 330 11.92 -0.39 19.04
CA TYR A 330 11.15 0.85 19.13
C TYR A 330 11.15 1.41 20.54
N GLY A 331 11.02 2.73 20.63
CA GLY A 331 10.90 3.46 21.88
C GLY A 331 12.17 3.44 22.74
N ASP A 332 12.02 3.72 24.00
CA ASP A 332 13.13 3.70 24.95
C ASP A 332 13.58 2.26 25.20
N VAL A 333 14.78 1.94 24.78
CA VAL A 333 15.36 0.62 24.98
C VAL A 333 16.30 0.69 26.17
N ASN A 334 15.97 -0.08 27.20
CA ASN A 334 16.92 -0.28 28.29
C ASN A 334 18.04 -1.20 27.79
N PRO A 335 19.30 -0.76 27.77
CA PRO A 335 20.40 -1.60 27.37
C PRO A 335 20.49 -2.83 28.28
N VAL A 336 20.75 -3.97 27.70
CA VAL A 336 21.08 -5.17 28.48
C VAL A 336 22.44 -4.95 29.10
N ILE A 337 22.52 -4.98 30.44
CA ILE A 337 23.75 -4.85 31.19
C ILE A 337 24.16 -6.23 31.70
N PRO A 338 25.00 -6.99 30.98
CA PRO A 338 25.50 -8.24 31.48
C PRO A 338 26.71 -8.01 32.41
N ASP A 339 27.40 -6.91 32.23
CA ASP A 339 28.57 -6.48 33.01
C ASP A 339 28.48 -4.97 33.22
N ALA A 340 28.71 -4.48 34.42
CA ALA A 340 28.54 -3.07 34.81
C ALA A 340 29.35 -2.07 33.95
N GLU A 341 30.22 -2.54 33.10
CA GLU A 341 31.12 -1.73 32.26
C GLU A 341 30.69 -1.60 30.81
N LYS A 342 29.77 -2.44 30.28
CA LYS A 342 29.33 -2.38 28.87
C LYS A 342 27.85 -2.54 28.73
N GLN A 343 27.21 -1.44 28.36
CA GLN A 343 25.82 -1.43 27.94
C GLN A 343 25.75 -1.71 26.43
N TYR A 344 24.95 -2.67 26.01
CA TYR A 344 24.70 -2.94 24.59
C TYR A 344 23.26 -3.31 24.33
N ILE A 345 22.80 -2.99 23.13
CA ILE A 345 21.50 -3.40 22.60
C ILE A 345 21.77 -4.50 21.57
N PRO A 346 21.40 -5.76 21.85
CA PRO A 346 21.61 -6.82 20.89
C PRO A 346 20.70 -6.64 19.66
N PHE A 347 21.27 -6.74 18.47
CA PHE A 347 20.56 -6.72 17.22
C PHE A 347 20.90 -7.97 16.40
N SER A 348 19.89 -8.55 15.74
CA SER A 348 20.08 -9.67 14.83
C SER A 348 19.19 -9.52 13.61
N ALA A 349 19.71 -9.91 12.45
CA ALA A 349 18.96 -9.95 11.21
C ALA A 349 19.26 -11.26 10.46
N ILE A 350 18.26 -11.75 9.71
CA ILE A 350 18.44 -12.79 8.70
C ILE A 350 18.41 -12.06 7.36
N ILE A 351 19.51 -12.14 6.62
CA ILE A 351 19.65 -11.52 5.30
C ILE A 351 19.97 -12.63 4.31
N THR A 352 19.15 -12.74 3.26
CA THR A 352 19.31 -13.76 2.22
C THR A 352 19.21 -13.17 0.83
N ASN A 353 20.03 -13.68 -0.07
CA ASN A 353 19.97 -13.43 -1.52
C ASN A 353 20.69 -14.57 -2.25
N LYS A 354 20.24 -14.94 -3.44
CA LYS A 354 20.83 -16.00 -4.28
C LYS A 354 22.31 -15.76 -4.60
N SER A 355 22.70 -14.51 -4.78
CA SER A 355 24.07 -14.11 -5.12
C SER A 355 24.99 -14.00 -3.89
N GLY A 356 24.48 -14.31 -2.71
CA GLY A 356 25.17 -14.07 -1.43
C GLY A 356 24.99 -12.63 -0.93
N ILE A 357 25.50 -12.39 0.26
CA ILE A 357 25.43 -11.10 0.96
C ILE A 357 26.84 -10.54 1.11
N LYS A 358 27.00 -9.28 0.76
CA LYS A 358 28.25 -8.56 0.89
C LYS A 358 28.09 -7.37 1.84
N GLU A 359 28.99 -7.27 2.83
CA GLU A 359 29.10 -6.12 3.72
C GLU A 359 27.79 -5.68 4.37
N PRO A 360 27.06 -6.60 5.06
CA PRO A 360 25.81 -6.22 5.71
C PRO A 360 26.10 -5.24 6.84
N LYS A 361 25.27 -4.19 6.93
CA LYS A 361 25.38 -3.13 7.93
C LYS A 361 24.05 -2.86 8.60
N LEU A 362 24.12 -2.51 9.87
CA LEU A 362 23.02 -1.89 10.60
C LEU A 362 23.26 -0.39 10.67
N TYR A 363 22.28 0.38 10.24
CA TYR A 363 22.24 1.82 10.45
C TYR A 363 21.31 2.12 11.63
N TYR A 364 21.77 2.97 12.54
CA TYR A 364 21.00 3.35 13.72
C TYR A 364 21.17 4.82 14.07
N SER A 365 20.17 5.38 14.71
CA SER A 365 20.18 6.73 15.23
C SER A 365 19.63 6.74 16.65
N LEU A 366 20.22 7.54 17.53
CA LEU A 366 19.76 7.73 18.91
C LEU A 366 18.85 8.97 19.07
N ASP A 367 18.93 9.89 18.12
CA ASP A 367 18.24 11.18 18.16
C ASP A 367 17.36 11.44 16.93
N GLY A 368 17.32 10.49 15.99
CA GLY A 368 16.62 10.60 14.71
C GLY A 368 17.26 11.59 13.73
N LYS A 369 18.46 12.15 14.04
CA LYS A 369 19.15 13.14 13.20
C LYS A 369 20.50 12.67 12.71
N GLN A 370 21.30 12.08 13.60
CA GLN A 370 22.61 11.54 13.26
C GLN A 370 22.50 10.03 13.12
N TRP A 371 23.00 9.51 11.99
CA TRP A 371 23.02 8.09 11.68
C TRP A 371 24.43 7.53 11.78
N ASN A 372 24.55 6.42 12.43
CA ASN A 372 25.76 5.64 12.56
C ASN A 372 25.58 4.29 11.91
N ASP A 373 26.64 3.62 11.51
CA ASP A 373 26.60 2.26 11.01
C ASP A 373 27.52 1.32 11.78
N VAL A 374 27.14 0.06 11.80
CA VAL A 374 27.95 -1.04 12.33
C VAL A 374 27.84 -2.23 11.40
N SER A 375 28.98 -2.89 11.13
CA SER A 375 29.00 -4.11 10.33
C SER A 375 28.34 -5.25 11.10
N LEU A 376 27.51 -6.03 10.41
CA LEU A 376 26.94 -7.26 10.92
C LEU A 376 27.91 -8.44 10.61
N THR A 377 28.07 -9.35 11.55
CA THR A 377 28.96 -10.51 11.43
C THR A 377 28.21 -11.81 11.35
#